data_7793c0b5407413f64b14b15bce5a2740
#
_entry.id   7793c0b5407413f64b14b15bce5a2740
#
_cell.length_a   1.000
_cell.length_b   1.000
_cell.length_c   1.000
_cell.angle_alpha   90.00
_cell.angle_beta   90.00
_cell.angle_gamma   90.00
#
_symmetry.space_group_name_H-M   'P 1'
#
loop_
_entity.id
_entity.type
_entity.pdbx_description
1 polymer ?
#
loop_
_entity_poly.entity_id
_entity_poly.type
_entity_poly.pdbx_seq_one_letter_code
_entity_poly.pdbx_strand_id
1 'polypeptide(L)'
;MGVDRDGGERGIWNMRGYQSVLVIVAVAVSGAALLGVSIRKRRSAGQALHREEQRAVQVASWVAAHRVVFTKTTIRPGLNFSTSLREMGLDAAAVFNIVQSAGPVFDFRRVRAGNLLTVGRSMADGLREVEYQIDAERLLRIASSQGTLRAEVASIPVTTETAGILGRIEDSLFDAVTKTGEAPELALRLADIFGWDLDFYTDTRPGDTFRLAVEKKKYLNGQLASYGRILAAEYVNGTRTYQAVLFHDGNGKAAYYTPEGKSLQKAFLRSPLKFSAPITSRFSRSRFHPILKRYRPHLGIDYGAPTGTPVQAIAEGRVVSAGYTGEAGKTVHIRHPKGYETYYCHLSRIFVRVGQQVAQGERIGLVGSTGLATGPHLDFRLRRHGTFVNFATLTLPPAQPVAKADWAEFIAVRDQQLPLLPSLGTLVALAPPKSGEPATLREAGGQGTPSVGH
;
A
#
# COMPACT_ATOMS: atom_id res chain seq x y z
N MET A 1 -35.27 13.24 -12.55
CA MET A 1 -34.62 13.49 -13.86
C MET A 1 -33.12 13.56 -13.61
N GLY A 2 -32.36 12.66 -14.17
CA GLY A 2 -30.90 12.56 -14.00
C GLY A 2 -30.47 11.10 -14.11
N VAL A 3 -30.28 10.64 -15.33
CA VAL A 3 -29.89 9.25 -15.65
C VAL A 3 -28.39 9.18 -15.57
N ASP A 4 -27.88 8.44 -14.59
CA ASP A 4 -26.48 8.02 -14.51
C ASP A 4 -26.23 6.96 -15.59
N ARG A 5 -25.32 7.28 -16.51
CA ARG A 5 -24.79 6.35 -17.51
C ARG A 5 -23.50 5.75 -16.94
N ASP A 6 -23.58 4.53 -16.45
CA ASP A 6 -22.42 3.68 -16.23
C ASP A 6 -21.75 3.33 -17.56
N GLY A 7 -20.64 3.98 -17.84
CA GLY A 7 -19.73 3.67 -18.95
C GLY A 7 -18.86 2.47 -18.60
N GLY A 8 -19.29 1.26 -18.92
CA GLY A 8 -18.45 0.07 -18.84
C GLY A 8 -17.32 0.15 -19.87
N GLU A 9 -16.13 0.54 -19.47
CA GLU A 9 -14.92 0.45 -20.28
C GLU A 9 -14.58 -1.02 -20.57
N ARG A 10 -14.84 -1.43 -21.81
CA ARG A 10 -14.36 -2.71 -22.37
C ARG A 10 -12.87 -2.56 -22.67
N GLY A 11 -12.01 -3.03 -21.76
CA GLY A 11 -10.57 -3.09 -21.97
C GLY A 11 -10.21 -3.98 -23.18
N ILE A 12 -9.76 -3.35 -24.27
CA ILE A 12 -9.25 -4.02 -25.47
C ILE A 12 -7.83 -4.50 -25.16
N TRP A 13 -7.67 -5.78 -24.86
CA TRP A 13 -6.37 -6.41 -24.72
C TRP A 13 -5.94 -7.12 -26.00
N ASN A 14 -4.86 -6.62 -26.56
CA ASN A 14 -3.88 -7.21 -27.45
C ASN A 14 -4.39 -8.03 -28.66
N MET A 15 -4.83 -7.34 -29.71
CA MET A 15 -5.20 -7.93 -31.02
C MET A 15 -4.01 -8.23 -31.94
N ARG A 16 -2.75 -8.07 -31.53
CA ARG A 16 -1.59 -8.25 -32.43
C ARG A 16 -1.29 -9.70 -32.82
N GLY A 17 -1.70 -10.69 -32.02
CA GLY A 17 -1.48 -12.11 -32.35
C GLY A 17 -2.50 -12.70 -33.33
N TYR A 18 -3.72 -12.14 -33.40
CA TYR A 18 -4.81 -12.71 -34.20
C TYR A 18 -5.00 -12.05 -35.57
N GLN A 19 -4.48 -10.86 -35.80
CA GLN A 19 -4.51 -10.24 -37.12
C GLN A 19 -3.68 -11.03 -38.17
N SER A 20 -2.61 -11.70 -37.76
CA SER A 20 -1.78 -12.53 -38.63
C SER A 20 -2.52 -13.77 -39.18
N VAL A 21 -3.42 -14.34 -38.38
CA VAL A 21 -4.20 -15.53 -38.82
C VAL A 21 -5.35 -15.13 -39.75
N LEU A 22 -6.01 -13.97 -39.50
CA LEU A 22 -7.07 -13.48 -40.36
C LEU A 22 -6.56 -12.95 -41.70
N VAL A 23 -5.36 -12.39 -41.78
CA VAL A 23 -4.71 -11.95 -43.03
C VAL A 23 -4.29 -13.12 -43.86
N ILE A 24 -3.80 -14.26 -43.28
CA ILE A 24 -3.43 -15.46 -44.01
C ILE A 24 -4.65 -16.12 -44.64
N VAL A 25 -5.80 -16.14 -43.98
CA VAL A 25 -7.04 -16.69 -44.53
C VAL A 25 -7.60 -15.79 -45.67
N ALA A 26 -7.51 -14.46 -45.52
CA ALA A 26 -7.96 -13.54 -46.58
C ALA A 26 -7.10 -13.53 -47.83
N VAL A 27 -5.78 -13.72 -47.71
CA VAL A 27 -4.85 -13.77 -48.82
C VAL A 27 -4.97 -15.11 -49.62
N ALA A 28 -5.27 -16.23 -48.93
CA ALA A 28 -5.48 -17.52 -49.59
C ALA A 28 -6.75 -17.54 -50.47
N VAL A 29 -7.81 -16.78 -50.08
CA VAL A 29 -9.07 -16.68 -50.88
C VAL A 29 -8.91 -15.79 -52.13
N SER A 30 -8.04 -14.78 -52.06
CA SER A 30 -7.83 -13.82 -53.16
C SER A 30 -6.89 -14.35 -54.28
N GLY A 31 -6.01 -15.33 -54.01
CA GLY A 31 -5.02 -15.85 -54.93
C GLY A 31 -5.58 -16.88 -55.95
N ALA A 32 -6.74 -17.49 -55.70
CA ALA A 32 -7.28 -18.58 -56.54
C ALA A 32 -8.14 -18.08 -57.75
N ALA A 33 -8.37 -16.77 -57.85
CA ALA A 33 -9.28 -16.20 -58.86
C ALA A 33 -8.63 -15.89 -60.23
N LEU A 34 -7.33 -16.15 -60.44
CA LEU A 34 -6.57 -15.64 -61.58
C LEU A 34 -6.01 -16.67 -62.58
N LEU A 35 -6.37 -17.95 -62.52
CA LEU A 35 -5.87 -18.94 -63.49
C LEU A 35 -7.05 -19.70 -64.19
N GLY A 36 -7.29 -19.36 -65.46
CA GLY A 36 -8.28 -19.98 -66.36
C GLY A 36 -7.96 -21.42 -66.66
N VAL A 37 -8.78 -22.36 -66.17
CA VAL A 37 -8.67 -23.79 -66.49
C VAL A 37 -9.98 -24.36 -66.89
N SER A 38 -9.94 -25.26 -67.93
CA SER A 38 -11.06 -25.88 -68.68
C SER A 38 -12.21 -26.40 -67.77
N ILE A 39 -13.42 -26.50 -68.34
CA ILE A 39 -14.72 -26.73 -67.69
C ILE A 39 -14.75 -27.96 -66.71
N ARG A 40 -13.94 -28.99 -66.94
CA ARG A 40 -13.84 -30.15 -66.04
C ARG A 40 -13.03 -29.83 -64.75
N LYS A 41 -12.02 -29.01 -64.86
CA LYS A 41 -11.28 -28.51 -63.67
C LYS A 41 -12.11 -27.46 -62.88
N ARG A 42 -13.04 -26.75 -63.52
CA ARG A 42 -13.90 -25.79 -62.85
C ARG A 42 -14.88 -26.43 -61.86
N ARG A 43 -15.42 -27.64 -62.13
CA ARG A 43 -16.31 -28.35 -61.18
C ARG A 43 -15.54 -28.89 -59.95
N SER A 44 -14.36 -29.45 -60.17
CA SER A 44 -13.53 -29.92 -59.05
C SER A 44 -12.92 -28.76 -58.24
N ALA A 45 -12.55 -27.65 -58.89
CA ALA A 45 -12.13 -26.42 -58.23
C ALA A 45 -13.27 -25.77 -57.42
N GLY A 46 -14.49 -25.72 -57.94
CA GLY A 46 -15.65 -25.22 -57.20
C GLY A 46 -16.00 -26.05 -55.96
N GLN A 47 -15.88 -27.38 -56.09
CA GLN A 47 -16.06 -28.29 -54.94
C GLN A 47 -14.92 -28.15 -53.91
N ALA A 48 -13.71 -27.90 -54.35
CA ALA A 48 -12.58 -27.63 -53.45
C ALA A 48 -12.73 -26.29 -52.74
N LEU A 49 -13.10 -25.22 -53.46
CA LEU A 49 -13.41 -23.93 -52.87
C LEU A 49 -14.56 -24.02 -51.84
N HIS A 50 -15.64 -24.71 -52.18
CA HIS A 50 -16.75 -24.88 -51.24
C HIS A 50 -16.35 -25.67 -49.96
N ARG A 51 -15.48 -26.66 -50.10
CA ARG A 51 -14.90 -27.38 -48.93
C ARG A 51 -13.98 -26.49 -48.11
N GLU A 52 -13.20 -25.63 -48.73
CA GLU A 52 -12.35 -24.64 -48.01
C GLU A 52 -13.18 -23.58 -47.29
N GLU A 53 -14.23 -23.05 -47.95
CA GLU A 53 -15.18 -22.15 -47.31
C GLU A 53 -15.86 -22.81 -46.10
N GLN A 54 -16.34 -24.06 -46.26
CA GLN A 54 -16.93 -24.79 -45.12
C GLN A 54 -15.94 -25.03 -43.99
N ARG A 55 -14.67 -25.37 -44.31
CA ARG A 55 -13.60 -25.48 -43.30
C ARG A 55 -13.31 -24.15 -42.63
N ALA A 56 -13.22 -23.06 -43.40
CA ALA A 56 -13.00 -21.73 -42.88
C ALA A 56 -14.13 -21.30 -41.95
N VAL A 57 -15.39 -21.55 -42.28
CA VAL A 57 -16.55 -21.30 -41.43
C VAL A 57 -16.52 -22.17 -40.16
N GLN A 58 -16.16 -23.45 -40.28
CA GLN A 58 -16.00 -24.35 -39.14
C GLN A 58 -14.89 -23.87 -38.19
N VAL A 59 -13.72 -23.49 -38.73
CA VAL A 59 -12.62 -22.94 -37.93
C VAL A 59 -13.01 -21.63 -37.29
N ALA A 60 -13.67 -20.72 -38.02
CA ALA A 60 -14.13 -19.45 -37.47
C ALA A 60 -15.16 -19.65 -36.35
N SER A 61 -16.11 -20.56 -36.53
CA SER A 61 -17.12 -20.87 -35.48
C SER A 61 -16.48 -21.55 -34.27
N TRP A 62 -15.48 -22.45 -34.51
CA TRP A 62 -14.72 -23.06 -33.41
C TRP A 62 -13.94 -22.02 -32.63
N VAL A 63 -13.21 -21.11 -33.30
CA VAL A 63 -12.47 -20.00 -32.66
C VAL A 63 -13.42 -19.09 -31.89
N ALA A 64 -14.59 -18.75 -32.47
CA ALA A 64 -15.58 -17.93 -31.79
C ALA A 64 -16.14 -18.61 -30.54
N ALA A 65 -16.42 -19.92 -30.59
CA ALA A 65 -16.95 -20.69 -29.47
C ALA A 65 -15.93 -20.84 -28.31
N HIS A 66 -14.63 -21.00 -28.67
CA HIS A 66 -13.55 -21.18 -27.66
C HIS A 66 -12.91 -19.85 -27.21
N ARG A 67 -13.31 -18.73 -27.81
CA ARG A 67 -12.86 -17.42 -27.38
C ARG A 67 -13.27 -17.17 -25.92
N VAL A 68 -12.29 -16.86 -25.07
CA VAL A 68 -12.54 -16.53 -23.67
C VAL A 68 -12.94 -15.05 -23.57
N VAL A 69 -14.08 -14.80 -22.98
CA VAL A 69 -14.56 -13.46 -22.64
C VAL A 69 -14.35 -13.23 -21.16
N PHE A 70 -13.64 -12.16 -20.81
CA PHE A 70 -13.37 -11.78 -19.43
C PHE A 70 -14.35 -10.70 -18.96
N THR A 71 -15.04 -11.00 -17.86
CA THR A 71 -15.85 -10.04 -17.12
C THR A 71 -15.08 -9.65 -15.86
N LYS A 72 -15.01 -8.33 -15.57
CA LYS A 72 -14.29 -7.79 -14.41
C LYS A 72 -15.25 -7.04 -13.51
N THR A 73 -15.05 -7.18 -12.21
CA THR A 73 -15.72 -6.40 -11.16
C THR A 73 -14.79 -6.20 -9.99
N THR A 74 -15.15 -5.32 -9.05
CA THR A 74 -14.47 -5.22 -7.75
C THR A 74 -15.35 -5.81 -6.66
N ILE A 75 -14.74 -6.40 -5.65
CA ILE A 75 -15.47 -6.86 -4.46
C ILE A 75 -16.09 -5.65 -3.78
N ARG A 76 -17.42 -5.58 -3.70
CA ARG A 76 -18.12 -4.46 -3.03
C ARG A 76 -18.05 -4.59 -1.52
N PRO A 77 -18.05 -3.46 -0.76
CA PRO A 77 -18.14 -3.50 0.70
C PRO A 77 -19.33 -4.34 1.18
N GLY A 78 -19.09 -5.21 2.16
CA GLY A 78 -20.10 -6.12 2.70
C GLY A 78 -20.32 -7.42 1.91
N LEU A 79 -19.78 -7.55 0.70
CA LEU A 79 -19.83 -8.79 -0.06
C LEU A 79 -18.62 -9.68 0.22
N ASN A 80 -18.83 -10.97 0.13
CA ASN A 80 -17.76 -11.96 0.14
C ASN A 80 -17.45 -12.48 -1.27
N PHE A 81 -16.40 -13.27 -1.40
CA PHE A 81 -15.95 -13.84 -2.66
C PHE A 81 -17.04 -14.63 -3.39
N SER A 82 -17.73 -15.53 -2.66
CA SER A 82 -18.78 -16.39 -3.23
C SER A 82 -19.99 -15.58 -3.74
N THR A 83 -20.41 -14.56 -2.98
CA THR A 83 -21.52 -13.69 -3.38
C THR A 83 -21.15 -12.89 -4.64
N SER A 84 -19.93 -12.36 -4.71
CA SER A 84 -19.45 -11.63 -5.88
C SER A 84 -19.39 -12.50 -7.13
N LEU A 85 -18.97 -13.76 -7.02
CA LEU A 85 -19.01 -14.72 -8.13
C LEU A 85 -20.44 -15.01 -8.60
N ARG A 86 -21.42 -15.14 -7.68
CA ARG A 86 -22.84 -15.31 -8.05
C ARG A 86 -23.39 -14.09 -8.80
N GLU A 87 -23.06 -12.89 -8.36
CA GLU A 87 -23.43 -11.67 -9.06
C GLU A 87 -22.86 -11.59 -10.47
N MET A 88 -21.68 -12.19 -10.68
CA MET A 88 -21.12 -12.36 -12.01
C MET A 88 -21.77 -13.50 -12.83
N GLY A 89 -22.86 -14.12 -12.32
CA GLY A 89 -23.65 -15.13 -13.02
C GLY A 89 -23.07 -16.55 -12.97
N LEU A 90 -22.27 -16.89 -11.94
CA LEU A 90 -21.89 -18.28 -11.67
C LEU A 90 -22.96 -18.93 -10.78
N ASP A 91 -23.32 -20.16 -11.10
CA ASP A 91 -24.24 -20.95 -10.28
C ASP A 91 -23.60 -21.41 -8.95
N ALA A 92 -24.42 -21.94 -8.07
CA ALA A 92 -23.97 -22.34 -6.73
C ALA A 92 -22.96 -23.49 -6.77
N ALA A 93 -23.07 -24.41 -7.72
CA ALA A 93 -22.18 -25.56 -7.86
C ALA A 93 -20.79 -25.12 -8.35
N ALA A 94 -20.75 -24.25 -9.36
CA ALA A 94 -19.49 -23.67 -9.85
C ALA A 94 -18.77 -22.89 -8.73
N VAL A 95 -19.48 -22.04 -7.99
CA VAL A 95 -18.93 -21.29 -6.87
C VAL A 95 -18.38 -22.23 -5.78
N PHE A 96 -19.12 -23.27 -5.43
CA PHE A 96 -18.67 -24.27 -4.46
C PHE A 96 -17.36 -24.93 -4.91
N ASN A 97 -17.29 -25.40 -6.16
CA ASN A 97 -16.11 -26.07 -6.72
C ASN A 97 -14.89 -25.11 -6.76
N ILE A 98 -15.09 -23.84 -7.10
CA ILE A 98 -14.05 -22.80 -7.09
C ILE A 98 -13.50 -22.64 -5.66
N VAL A 99 -14.36 -22.47 -4.68
CA VAL A 99 -13.95 -22.28 -3.27
C VAL A 99 -13.26 -23.53 -2.73
N GLN A 100 -13.74 -24.72 -3.04
CA GLN A 100 -13.09 -25.98 -2.62
C GLN A 100 -11.69 -26.14 -3.25
N SER A 101 -11.54 -25.86 -4.54
CA SER A 101 -10.24 -25.98 -5.22
C SER A 101 -9.21 -24.96 -4.70
N ALA A 102 -9.65 -23.76 -4.33
CA ALA A 102 -8.76 -22.68 -3.90
C ALA A 102 -8.52 -22.64 -2.38
N GLY A 103 -9.38 -23.28 -1.56
CA GLY A 103 -9.26 -23.31 -0.10
C GLY A 103 -7.89 -23.74 0.44
N PRO A 104 -7.21 -24.73 -0.13
CA PRO A 104 -5.87 -25.14 0.30
C PRO A 104 -4.78 -24.08 0.09
N VAL A 105 -4.93 -23.17 -0.89
CA VAL A 105 -3.91 -22.18 -1.26
C VAL A 105 -4.26 -20.76 -0.84
N PHE A 106 -5.55 -20.48 -0.55
CA PHE A 106 -5.99 -19.13 -0.19
C PHE A 106 -7.08 -19.13 0.89
N ASP A 107 -6.87 -18.32 1.93
CA ASP A 107 -7.87 -18.09 2.99
C ASP A 107 -8.85 -16.98 2.59
N PHE A 108 -10.08 -17.35 2.22
CA PHE A 108 -11.12 -16.44 1.78
C PHE A 108 -11.59 -15.41 2.84
N ARG A 109 -11.25 -15.60 4.13
CA ARG A 109 -11.44 -14.57 5.16
C ARG A 109 -10.57 -13.33 4.95
N ARG A 110 -9.57 -13.43 4.07
CA ARG A 110 -8.64 -12.35 3.69
C ARG A 110 -9.09 -11.58 2.45
N VAL A 111 -10.24 -11.91 1.88
CA VAL A 111 -10.83 -11.15 0.76
C VAL A 111 -11.13 -9.73 1.22
N ARG A 112 -10.76 -8.76 0.38
CA ARG A 112 -10.92 -7.33 0.68
C ARG A 112 -11.86 -6.67 -0.31
N ALA A 113 -12.71 -5.77 0.17
CA ALA A 113 -13.47 -4.87 -0.67
C ALA A 113 -12.51 -3.98 -1.49
N GLY A 114 -12.90 -3.66 -2.72
CA GLY A 114 -12.10 -2.90 -3.66
C GLY A 114 -11.16 -3.74 -4.54
N ASN A 115 -10.83 -4.99 -4.14
CA ASN A 115 -9.97 -5.85 -4.94
C ASN A 115 -10.67 -6.36 -6.21
N LEU A 116 -9.92 -6.48 -7.30
CA LEU A 116 -10.41 -6.89 -8.60
C LEU A 116 -10.70 -8.39 -8.64
N LEU A 117 -11.84 -8.75 -9.22
CA LEU A 117 -12.28 -10.10 -9.50
C LEU A 117 -12.59 -10.21 -11.00
N THR A 118 -11.95 -11.17 -11.67
CA THR A 118 -12.12 -11.43 -13.10
C THR A 118 -12.63 -12.84 -13.31
N VAL A 119 -13.60 -13.02 -14.20
CA VAL A 119 -14.12 -14.33 -14.62
C VAL A 119 -14.02 -14.45 -16.12
N GLY A 120 -13.28 -15.45 -16.60
CA GLY A 120 -13.13 -15.80 -18.00
C GLY A 120 -14.04 -16.98 -18.36
N ARG A 121 -14.85 -16.83 -19.40
CA ARG A 121 -15.77 -17.86 -19.91
C ARG A 121 -15.62 -17.99 -21.41
N SER A 122 -15.79 -19.23 -21.91
CA SER A 122 -16.01 -19.49 -23.33
C SER A 122 -17.39 -20.06 -23.55
N MET A 123 -17.94 -19.90 -24.77
CA MET A 123 -19.24 -20.49 -25.12
C MET A 123 -19.18 -22.02 -25.20
N ALA A 124 -18.04 -22.57 -25.60
CA ALA A 124 -17.86 -24.00 -25.76
C ALA A 124 -17.60 -24.74 -24.42
N ASP A 125 -16.74 -24.15 -23.57
CA ASP A 125 -16.22 -24.84 -22.36
C ASP A 125 -16.75 -24.24 -21.06
N GLY A 126 -17.57 -23.20 -21.11
CA GLY A 126 -18.11 -22.52 -19.93
C GLY A 126 -17.01 -21.78 -19.15
N LEU A 127 -16.88 -22.05 -17.86
CA LEU A 127 -15.89 -21.41 -17.00
C LEU A 127 -14.46 -21.86 -17.36
N ARG A 128 -13.60 -20.91 -17.70
CA ARG A 128 -12.18 -21.15 -18.04
C ARG A 128 -11.25 -20.71 -16.94
N GLU A 129 -11.52 -19.55 -16.34
CA GLU A 129 -10.60 -18.97 -15.39
C GLU A 129 -11.34 -18.02 -14.41
N VAL A 130 -10.89 -18.00 -13.16
CA VAL A 130 -11.24 -16.99 -12.18
C VAL A 130 -9.95 -16.42 -11.62
N GLU A 131 -9.82 -15.09 -11.62
CA GLU A 131 -8.69 -14.39 -11.01
C GLU A 131 -9.21 -13.43 -9.95
N TYR A 132 -8.62 -13.48 -8.77
CA TYR A 132 -8.85 -12.52 -7.69
C TYR A 132 -7.52 -11.85 -7.34
N GLN A 133 -7.43 -10.54 -7.52
CA GLN A 133 -6.23 -9.77 -7.18
C GLN A 133 -6.13 -9.66 -5.65
N ILE A 134 -5.16 -10.36 -5.06
CA ILE A 134 -4.95 -10.38 -3.61
C ILE A 134 -4.36 -9.04 -3.14
N ASP A 135 -3.36 -8.55 -3.90
CA ASP A 135 -2.69 -7.27 -3.71
C ASP A 135 -2.04 -6.81 -5.04
N ALA A 136 -1.20 -5.81 -4.98
CA ALA A 136 -0.57 -5.26 -6.19
C ALA A 136 0.36 -6.23 -6.93
N GLU A 137 0.86 -7.27 -6.26
CA GLU A 137 1.89 -8.17 -6.79
C GLU A 137 1.43 -9.64 -6.86
N ARG A 138 0.27 -9.96 -6.28
CA ARG A 138 -0.23 -11.34 -6.21
C ARG A 138 -1.68 -11.45 -6.63
N LEU A 139 -1.99 -12.51 -7.33
CA LEU A 139 -3.36 -12.89 -7.65
C LEU A 139 -3.61 -14.37 -7.31
N LEU A 140 -4.81 -14.67 -6.90
CA LEU A 140 -5.32 -16.04 -6.87
C LEU A 140 -5.87 -16.34 -8.25
N ARG A 141 -5.30 -17.34 -8.91
CA ARG A 141 -5.74 -17.84 -10.22
C ARG A 141 -6.36 -19.21 -10.04
N ILE A 142 -7.55 -19.40 -10.59
CA ILE A 142 -8.24 -20.69 -10.62
C ILE A 142 -8.56 -20.98 -12.08
N ALA A 143 -7.84 -21.91 -12.69
CA ALA A 143 -7.99 -22.26 -14.10
C ALA A 143 -8.68 -23.62 -14.26
N SER A 144 -9.59 -23.71 -15.23
CA SER A 144 -10.24 -24.94 -15.64
C SER A 144 -9.48 -25.60 -16.77
N SER A 145 -9.07 -26.85 -16.57
CA SER A 145 -8.46 -27.67 -17.61
C SER A 145 -9.16 -29.02 -17.64
N GLN A 146 -9.79 -29.37 -18.77
CA GLN A 146 -10.53 -30.61 -18.95
C GLN A 146 -11.55 -30.88 -17.81
N GLY A 147 -12.28 -29.83 -17.39
CA GLY A 147 -13.28 -29.93 -16.32
C GLY A 147 -12.72 -29.95 -14.89
N THR A 148 -11.39 -29.98 -14.73
CA THR A 148 -10.76 -29.94 -13.40
C THR A 148 -10.29 -28.53 -13.09
N LEU A 149 -10.65 -28.00 -11.90
CA LEU A 149 -10.19 -26.70 -11.41
C LEU A 149 -8.87 -26.84 -10.66
N ARG A 150 -7.89 -26.03 -11.03
CA ARG A 150 -6.60 -25.89 -10.33
C ARG A 150 -6.45 -24.46 -9.85
N ALA A 151 -6.09 -24.32 -8.59
CA ALA A 151 -5.88 -23.01 -7.97
C ALA A 151 -4.43 -22.83 -7.54
N GLU A 152 -3.91 -21.62 -7.77
CA GLU A 152 -2.58 -21.19 -7.35
C GLU A 152 -2.57 -19.72 -6.95
N VAL A 153 -1.61 -19.32 -6.15
CA VAL A 153 -1.28 -17.91 -5.94
C VAL A 153 -0.12 -17.56 -6.86
N ALA A 154 -0.41 -16.78 -7.89
CA ALA A 154 0.56 -16.35 -8.89
C ALA A 154 1.06 -14.93 -8.61
N SER A 155 2.31 -14.64 -9.02
CA SER A 155 2.87 -13.29 -8.95
C SER A 155 2.48 -12.49 -10.20
N ILE A 156 2.10 -11.23 -9.98
CA ILE A 156 1.89 -10.25 -11.05
C ILE A 156 3.26 -9.62 -11.35
N PRO A 157 3.77 -9.72 -12.58
CA PRO A 157 5.05 -9.13 -12.91
C PRO A 157 5.05 -7.61 -12.74
N VAL A 158 6.02 -7.10 -12.00
CA VAL A 158 6.26 -5.68 -11.81
C VAL A 158 7.72 -5.34 -12.05
N THR A 159 7.98 -4.14 -12.53
CA THR A 159 9.32 -3.54 -12.58
C THR A 159 9.46 -2.54 -11.46
N THR A 160 10.64 -2.45 -10.85
CA THR A 160 10.91 -1.47 -9.79
C THR A 160 11.83 -0.39 -10.34
N GLU A 161 11.45 0.86 -10.19
CA GLU A 161 12.27 2.03 -10.52
C GLU A 161 12.36 2.96 -9.31
N THR A 162 13.47 3.68 -9.16
CA THR A 162 13.60 4.74 -8.16
C THR A 162 13.16 6.06 -8.75
N ALA A 163 12.23 6.73 -8.09
CA ALA A 163 11.71 8.04 -8.50
C ALA A 163 11.98 9.08 -7.42
N GLY A 164 12.40 10.28 -7.86
CA GLY A 164 12.49 11.47 -7.03
C GLY A 164 11.16 12.21 -7.00
N ILE A 165 10.64 12.52 -5.82
CA ILE A 165 9.41 13.28 -5.61
C ILE A 165 9.76 14.53 -4.81
N LEU A 166 9.25 15.66 -5.24
CA LEU A 166 9.46 16.96 -4.61
C LEU A 166 8.11 17.67 -4.50
N GLY A 167 7.77 18.14 -3.31
CA GLY A 167 6.55 18.88 -3.08
C GLY A 167 6.74 20.04 -2.10
N ARG A 168 5.80 21.00 -2.17
CA ARG A 168 5.72 22.15 -1.28
C ARG A 168 4.38 22.13 -0.55
N ILE A 169 4.43 22.39 0.75
CA ILE A 169 3.23 22.47 1.59
C ILE A 169 2.57 23.84 1.37
N GLU A 170 1.27 23.81 1.08
CA GLU A 170 0.41 24.99 1.06
C GLU A 170 -0.60 24.89 2.21
N ASP A 171 -1.33 23.78 2.28
CA ASP A 171 -2.34 23.51 3.30
C ASP A 171 -1.94 22.34 4.20
N SER A 172 -1.71 21.17 3.62
CA SER A 172 -1.37 19.96 4.36
C SER A 172 -0.37 19.08 3.61
N LEU A 173 0.29 18.18 4.33
CA LEU A 173 1.19 17.19 3.72
C LEU A 173 0.44 16.28 2.73
N PHE A 174 -0.79 15.88 3.04
CA PHE A 174 -1.61 15.03 2.16
C PHE A 174 -1.92 15.73 0.84
N ASP A 175 -2.35 16.98 0.92
CA ASP A 175 -2.63 17.81 -0.26
C ASP A 175 -1.36 18.01 -1.10
N ALA A 176 -0.25 18.34 -0.46
CA ALA A 176 1.02 18.56 -1.13
C ALA A 176 1.52 17.31 -1.86
N VAL A 177 1.41 16.12 -1.26
CA VAL A 177 1.75 14.85 -1.92
C VAL A 177 0.81 14.58 -3.11
N THR A 178 -0.49 14.78 -2.93
CA THR A 178 -1.48 14.57 -4.00
C THR A 178 -1.26 15.51 -5.20
N LYS A 179 -0.87 16.77 -4.93
CA LYS A 179 -0.52 17.75 -5.98
C LYS A 179 0.71 17.33 -6.81
N THR A 180 1.58 16.48 -6.30
CA THR A 180 2.68 15.89 -7.10
C THR A 180 2.21 14.74 -8.02
N GLY A 181 0.93 14.38 -8.00
CA GLY A 181 0.38 13.24 -8.74
C GLY A 181 0.57 11.89 -8.05
N GLU A 182 1.03 11.91 -6.80
CA GLU A 182 1.30 10.68 -6.02
C GLU A 182 0.12 10.33 -5.10
N ALA A 183 0.06 9.05 -4.70
CA ALA A 183 -0.99 8.61 -3.80
C ALA A 183 -0.77 9.13 -2.35
N PRO A 184 -1.86 9.46 -1.61
CA PRO A 184 -1.81 9.94 -0.23
C PRO A 184 -1.06 9.00 0.74
N GLU A 185 -0.88 7.73 0.38
CA GLU A 185 -0.10 6.76 1.14
C GLU A 185 1.34 7.24 1.42
N LEU A 186 1.96 7.97 0.49
CA LEU A 186 3.31 8.51 0.69
C LEU A 186 3.35 9.59 1.78
N ALA A 187 2.29 10.36 1.95
CA ALA A 187 2.20 11.32 3.05
C ALA A 187 2.20 10.60 4.42
N LEU A 188 1.46 9.48 4.54
CA LEU A 188 1.48 8.65 5.75
C LEU A 188 2.88 8.08 6.02
N ARG A 189 3.53 7.55 4.99
CA ARG A 189 4.89 7.00 5.12
C ARG A 189 5.92 8.06 5.50
N LEU A 190 5.80 9.27 4.97
CA LEU A 190 6.68 10.39 5.33
C LEU A 190 6.42 10.81 6.79
N ALA A 191 5.17 10.86 7.20
CA ALA A 191 4.79 11.12 8.59
C ALA A 191 5.32 10.03 9.54
N ASP A 192 5.31 8.76 9.14
CA ASP A 192 5.91 7.67 9.92
C ASP A 192 7.43 7.82 10.08
N ILE A 193 8.14 8.35 9.08
CA ILE A 193 9.59 8.57 9.13
C ILE A 193 9.95 9.69 10.11
N PHE A 194 9.30 10.84 10.00
CA PHE A 194 9.66 12.05 10.78
C PHE A 194 8.74 12.35 11.95
N GLY A 195 7.63 11.61 12.12
CA GLY A 195 6.60 11.86 13.14
C GLY A 195 7.07 11.76 14.59
N TRP A 196 8.32 11.38 14.81
CA TRP A 196 8.96 11.40 16.12
C TRP A 196 9.53 12.77 16.50
N ASP A 197 9.94 13.55 15.52
CA ASP A 197 10.57 14.85 15.69
C ASP A 197 9.68 15.99 15.20
N LEU A 198 8.66 15.70 14.37
CA LEU A 198 7.74 16.65 13.77
C LEU A 198 6.29 16.15 13.91
N ASP A 199 5.41 16.96 14.44
CA ASP A 199 3.96 16.72 14.42
C ASP A 199 3.36 17.38 13.15
N PHE A 200 3.03 16.56 12.15
CA PHE A 200 2.49 17.04 10.87
C PHE A 200 1.11 17.70 10.95
N TYR A 201 0.43 17.64 12.10
CA TYR A 201 -0.82 18.37 12.31
C TYR A 201 -0.60 19.78 12.86
N THR A 202 0.45 19.98 13.70
CA THR A 202 0.67 21.24 14.43
C THR A 202 1.88 21.99 13.95
N ASP A 203 2.91 21.32 13.46
CA ASP A 203 4.21 21.91 13.14
C ASP A 203 4.36 22.26 11.66
N THR A 204 3.54 21.67 10.78
CA THR A 204 3.55 21.92 9.33
C THR A 204 3.15 23.35 9.02
N ARG A 205 3.88 24.02 8.14
CA ARG A 205 3.65 25.41 7.75
C ARG A 205 3.58 25.57 6.24
N PRO A 206 2.75 26.50 5.73
CA PRO A 206 2.82 26.90 4.33
C PRO A 206 4.25 27.33 3.96
N GLY A 207 4.76 26.79 2.86
CA GLY A 207 6.12 27.02 2.40
C GLY A 207 7.12 25.92 2.76
N ASP A 208 6.81 25.02 3.69
CA ASP A 208 7.61 23.83 3.95
C ASP A 208 7.75 22.99 2.68
N THR A 209 8.84 22.24 2.56
CA THR A 209 9.10 21.40 1.40
C THR A 209 9.48 19.99 1.81
N PHE A 210 9.18 19.02 0.96
CA PHE A 210 9.66 17.66 1.14
C PHE A 210 10.28 17.12 -0.15
N ARG A 211 11.24 16.21 0.02
CA ARG A 211 11.85 15.44 -1.08
C ARG A 211 11.90 13.98 -0.68
N LEU A 212 11.58 13.10 -1.64
CA LEU A 212 11.62 11.66 -1.45
C LEU A 212 12.40 11.01 -2.60
N ALA A 213 13.20 10.01 -2.28
CA ALA A 213 13.67 9.01 -3.22
C ALA A 213 12.92 7.70 -2.89
N VAL A 214 11.99 7.30 -3.74
CA VAL A 214 11.06 6.20 -3.48
C VAL A 214 11.10 5.16 -4.60
N GLU A 215 11.08 3.89 -4.24
CA GLU A 215 10.87 2.79 -5.18
C GLU A 215 9.41 2.77 -5.63
N LYS A 216 9.18 2.86 -6.93
CA LYS A 216 7.87 2.66 -7.56
C LYS A 216 7.86 1.33 -8.27
N LYS A 217 6.91 0.49 -7.93
CA LYS A 217 6.64 -0.76 -8.64
C LYS A 217 5.58 -0.51 -9.69
N LYS A 218 5.88 -0.80 -10.94
CA LYS A 218 4.99 -0.60 -12.08
C LYS A 218 4.67 -1.93 -12.74
N TYR A 219 3.43 -2.08 -13.17
CA TYR A 219 3.04 -3.17 -14.05
C TYR A 219 3.71 -3.01 -15.43
N LEU A 220 3.72 -4.09 -16.23
CA LEU A 220 4.30 -4.08 -17.58
C LEU A 220 3.62 -3.06 -18.52
N ASN A 221 2.42 -2.62 -18.22
CA ASN A 221 1.73 -1.54 -18.95
C ASN A 221 2.11 -0.13 -18.49
N GLY A 222 3.05 0.00 -17.57
CA GLY A 222 3.55 1.28 -17.05
C GLY A 222 2.71 1.87 -15.89
N GLN A 223 1.55 1.30 -15.57
CA GLN A 223 0.73 1.78 -14.45
C GLN A 223 1.42 1.49 -13.10
N LEU A 224 1.27 2.42 -12.16
CA LEU A 224 1.75 2.22 -10.79
C LEU A 224 1.01 1.04 -10.13
N ALA A 225 1.75 0.03 -9.71
CA ALA A 225 1.23 -1.11 -8.95
C ALA A 225 1.22 -0.80 -7.45
N SER A 226 2.36 -0.34 -6.93
CA SER A 226 2.55 0.01 -5.51
C SER A 226 3.82 0.84 -5.31
N TYR A 227 3.96 1.41 -4.13
CA TYR A 227 5.25 1.98 -3.69
C TYR A 227 6.05 0.91 -2.94
N GLY A 228 7.32 0.81 -3.27
CA GLY A 228 8.32 0.07 -2.52
C GLY A 228 8.82 0.87 -1.32
N ARG A 229 10.12 0.82 -1.06
CA ARG A 229 10.76 1.53 0.06
C ARG A 229 10.95 3.01 -0.28
N ILE A 230 10.88 3.87 0.74
CA ILE A 230 11.46 5.21 0.66
C ILE A 230 12.93 5.04 1.03
N LEU A 231 13.84 5.27 0.09
CA LEU A 231 15.27 5.09 0.29
C LEU A 231 15.87 6.26 1.06
N ALA A 232 15.52 7.48 0.66
CA ALA A 232 15.88 8.69 1.36
C ALA A 232 14.69 9.65 1.39
N ALA A 233 14.62 10.45 2.45
CA ALA A 233 13.61 11.49 2.61
C ALA A 233 14.25 12.75 3.20
N GLU A 234 13.70 13.90 2.83
CA GLU A 234 14.02 15.19 3.44
C GLU A 234 12.74 15.99 3.65
N TYR A 235 12.64 16.65 4.78
CA TYR A 235 11.58 17.61 5.09
C TYR A 235 12.20 18.89 5.63
N VAL A 236 11.86 20.03 5.04
CA VAL A 236 12.33 21.35 5.47
C VAL A 236 11.14 22.07 6.12
N ASN A 237 11.25 22.34 7.41
CA ASN A 237 10.28 23.09 8.21
C ASN A 237 10.89 24.44 8.61
N GLY A 238 10.55 25.46 7.89
CA GLY A 238 11.18 26.78 8.05
C GLY A 238 12.69 26.71 7.85
N THR A 239 13.47 26.93 8.90
CA THR A 239 14.94 26.87 8.88
C THR A 239 15.52 25.49 9.26
N ARG A 240 14.68 24.54 9.66
CA ARG A 240 15.13 23.21 10.09
C ARG A 240 14.98 22.21 8.96
N THR A 241 16.04 21.46 8.73
CA THR A 241 16.05 20.35 7.77
C THR A 241 16.11 19.01 8.50
N TYR A 242 15.20 18.13 8.19
CA TYR A 242 15.15 16.76 8.66
C TYR A 242 15.50 15.85 7.50
N GLN A 243 16.48 14.97 7.67
CA GLN A 243 16.91 14.02 6.64
C GLN A 243 16.84 12.61 7.17
N ALA A 244 16.46 11.68 6.31
CA ALA A 244 16.33 10.27 6.59
C ALA A 244 16.97 9.42 5.50
N VAL A 245 17.70 8.40 5.90
CA VAL A 245 18.30 7.39 5.03
C VAL A 245 17.82 6.03 5.52
N LEU A 246 17.30 5.19 4.63
CA LEU A 246 16.92 3.82 4.94
C LEU A 246 18.16 2.94 4.99
N PHE A 247 18.38 2.28 6.11
CA PHE A 247 19.49 1.35 6.29
C PHE A 247 19.02 0.04 6.91
N HIS A 248 19.63 -1.07 6.51
CA HIS A 248 19.42 -2.39 7.09
C HIS A 248 20.67 -2.72 7.93
N ASP A 249 20.49 -2.96 9.23
CA ASP A 249 21.60 -3.35 10.09
C ASP A 249 22.12 -4.77 9.76
N GLY A 250 23.24 -5.15 10.36
CA GLY A 250 23.84 -6.47 10.18
C GLY A 250 22.93 -7.66 10.50
N ASN A 251 21.78 -7.44 11.14
CA ASN A 251 20.73 -8.43 11.39
C ASN A 251 19.59 -8.36 10.35
N GLY A 252 19.69 -7.48 9.34
CA GLY A 252 18.68 -7.29 8.31
C GLY A 252 17.47 -6.44 8.75
N LYS A 253 17.51 -5.80 9.93
CA LYS A 253 16.45 -4.92 10.41
C LYS A 253 16.53 -3.56 9.72
N ALA A 254 15.49 -3.21 8.98
CA ALA A 254 15.37 -1.91 8.32
C ALA A 254 14.96 -0.81 9.32
N ALA A 255 15.67 0.34 9.28
CA ALA A 255 15.30 1.52 10.05
C ALA A 255 15.79 2.80 9.34
N TYR A 256 15.20 3.94 9.71
CA TYR A 256 15.62 5.24 9.20
C TYR A 256 16.58 5.90 10.18
N TYR A 257 17.65 6.45 9.61
CA TYR A 257 18.70 7.17 10.34
C TYR A 257 18.95 8.54 9.73
N THR A 258 19.39 9.48 10.57
CA THR A 258 19.92 10.75 10.04
C THR A 258 21.22 10.50 9.28
N PRO A 259 21.70 11.43 8.45
CA PRO A 259 23.01 11.30 7.78
C PRO A 259 24.20 11.05 8.74
N GLU A 260 24.07 11.45 10.02
CA GLU A 260 25.03 11.21 11.10
C GLU A 260 24.81 9.86 11.81
N GLY A 261 23.94 9.00 11.28
CA GLY A 261 23.69 7.66 11.83
C GLY A 261 22.89 7.63 13.13
N LYS A 262 22.23 8.74 13.52
CA LYS A 262 21.30 8.75 14.64
C LYS A 262 19.97 8.14 14.21
N SER A 263 19.40 7.25 15.02
CA SER A 263 18.07 6.70 14.71
C SER A 263 16.99 7.77 14.74
N LEU A 264 16.18 7.86 13.69
CA LEU A 264 14.98 8.69 13.65
C LEU A 264 13.83 8.09 14.47
N GLN A 265 13.88 6.79 14.71
CA GLN A 265 12.91 6.17 15.63
C GLN A 265 13.27 6.51 17.07
N LYS A 266 12.28 6.83 17.87
CA LYS A 266 12.44 6.85 19.32
C LYS A 266 12.37 5.40 19.85
N ALA A 267 13.07 5.14 20.95
CA ALA A 267 13.01 3.83 21.59
C ALA A 267 11.59 3.47 22.06
N PHE A 268 10.72 4.46 22.21
CA PHE A 268 9.34 4.30 22.67
C PHE A 268 8.36 5.11 21.83
N LEU A 269 7.20 4.54 21.48
CA LEU A 269 6.06 5.25 20.91
C LEU A 269 5.49 6.28 21.91
N ARG A 270 4.96 7.38 21.43
CA ARG A 270 4.31 8.40 22.29
C ARG A 270 2.95 7.94 22.84
N SER A 271 2.34 6.91 22.27
CA SER A 271 1.06 6.37 22.71
C SER A 271 1.00 4.85 22.49
N PRO A 272 0.38 4.10 23.43
CA PRO A 272 0.06 2.68 23.23
C PRO A 272 -1.13 2.45 22.28
N LEU A 273 -1.80 3.51 21.82
CA LEU A 273 -2.91 3.47 20.86
C LEU A 273 -2.49 4.17 19.57
N LYS A 274 -2.95 3.69 18.42
CA LYS A 274 -2.59 4.22 17.09
C LYS A 274 -3.22 5.58 16.76
N PHE A 275 -4.08 6.09 17.60
CA PHE A 275 -4.74 7.39 17.43
C PHE A 275 -4.61 8.22 18.71
N SER A 276 -4.85 9.51 18.59
CA SER A 276 -4.87 10.42 19.73
C SER A 276 -6.11 10.14 20.58
N ALA A 277 -5.94 9.33 21.64
CA ALA A 277 -7.00 9.04 22.60
C ALA A 277 -7.01 10.11 23.71
N PRO A 278 -8.18 10.54 24.18
CA PRO A 278 -8.27 11.48 25.30
C PRO A 278 -7.70 10.86 26.58
N ILE A 279 -6.88 11.63 27.30
CA ILE A 279 -6.41 11.24 28.63
C ILE A 279 -7.52 11.51 29.63
N THR A 280 -8.15 10.45 30.13
CA THR A 280 -9.24 10.52 31.10
C THR A 280 -8.74 10.64 32.56
N SER A 281 -7.52 10.14 32.81
CA SER A 281 -6.84 10.32 34.10
C SER A 281 -5.33 10.39 33.93
N ARG A 282 -4.71 11.36 34.60
CA ARG A 282 -3.26 11.59 34.57
C ARG A 282 -2.55 10.83 35.67
N PHE A 283 -1.24 10.65 35.49
CA PHE A 283 -0.35 10.18 36.55
C PHE A 283 -0.41 11.07 37.79
N SER A 284 -0.59 10.44 38.95
CA SER A 284 -0.62 11.15 40.22
C SER A 284 -0.13 10.26 41.38
N ARG A 285 0.66 10.80 42.25
CA ARG A 285 1.11 10.07 43.46
C ARG A 285 0.03 10.04 44.54
N SER A 286 -0.98 10.90 44.44
CA SER A 286 -2.11 10.94 45.36
C SER A 286 -3.33 11.56 44.66
N ARG A 287 -4.36 10.75 44.40
CA ARG A 287 -5.65 11.22 43.89
C ARG A 287 -6.79 10.51 44.61
N PHE A 288 -7.96 11.16 44.68
CA PHE A 288 -9.17 10.54 45.21
C PHE A 288 -9.65 9.45 44.23
N HIS A 289 -9.75 8.20 44.70
CA HIS A 289 -10.15 7.06 43.88
C HIS A 289 -11.68 6.99 43.79
N PRO A 290 -12.28 7.01 42.58
CA PRO A 290 -13.75 7.15 42.42
C PRO A 290 -14.54 5.96 42.97
N ILE A 291 -14.00 4.74 42.87
CA ILE A 291 -14.66 3.51 43.36
C ILE A 291 -14.37 3.33 44.87
N LEU A 292 -13.11 3.37 45.25
CA LEU A 292 -12.69 3.05 46.62
C LEU A 292 -12.91 4.20 47.63
N LYS A 293 -13.29 5.40 47.14
CA LYS A 293 -13.60 6.59 47.95
C LYS A 293 -12.50 6.97 48.96
N ARG A 294 -11.24 6.74 48.59
CA ARG A 294 -10.04 7.09 49.36
C ARG A 294 -8.92 7.61 48.50
N TYR A 295 -7.98 8.34 49.08
CA TYR A 295 -6.78 8.77 48.35
C TYR A 295 -5.85 7.59 48.11
N ARG A 296 -5.39 7.44 46.86
CA ARG A 296 -4.36 6.46 46.47
C ARG A 296 -3.60 6.94 45.23
N PRO A 297 -2.37 6.45 45.00
CA PRO A 297 -1.64 6.80 43.82
C PRO A 297 -2.29 6.20 42.57
N HIS A 298 -2.27 6.95 41.47
CA HIS A 298 -2.48 6.46 40.12
C HIS A 298 -1.15 6.51 39.34
N LEU A 299 -0.48 5.39 39.24
CA LEU A 299 0.88 5.30 38.71
C LEU A 299 0.91 5.06 37.21
N GLY A 300 -0.13 5.47 36.51
CA GLY A 300 -0.33 5.33 35.07
C GLY A 300 -1.03 6.54 34.45
N ILE A 301 -1.35 6.39 33.19
CA ILE A 301 -2.19 7.30 32.40
C ILE A 301 -3.35 6.49 31.84
N ASP A 302 -4.57 6.94 32.09
CA ASP A 302 -5.76 6.32 31.53
C ASP A 302 -6.10 6.98 30.19
N TYR A 303 -6.07 6.18 29.14
CA TYR A 303 -6.50 6.57 27.81
C TYR A 303 -7.94 6.09 27.58
N GLY A 304 -8.86 7.03 27.40
CA GLY A 304 -10.26 6.72 27.06
C GLY A 304 -10.37 6.17 25.64
N ALA A 305 -10.82 4.91 25.53
CA ALA A 305 -11.01 4.28 24.24
C ALA A 305 -12.08 3.17 24.33
N PRO A 306 -12.88 2.95 23.28
CA PRO A 306 -13.88 1.88 23.24
C PRO A 306 -13.27 0.50 23.46
N THR A 307 -14.06 -0.39 24.08
CA THR A 307 -13.70 -1.82 24.16
C THR A 307 -13.43 -2.39 22.77
N GLY A 308 -12.34 -3.16 22.63
CA GLY A 308 -11.93 -3.73 21.34
C GLY A 308 -10.93 -2.88 20.55
N THR A 309 -10.61 -1.66 21.01
CA THR A 309 -9.56 -0.83 20.42
C THR A 309 -8.20 -1.55 20.50
N PRO A 310 -7.43 -1.66 19.39
CA PRO A 310 -6.12 -2.28 19.40
C PRO A 310 -5.11 -1.55 20.29
N VAL A 311 -4.42 -2.32 21.15
CA VAL A 311 -3.33 -1.86 22.00
C VAL A 311 -2.01 -2.40 21.44
N GLN A 312 -0.99 -1.53 21.35
CA GLN A 312 0.33 -1.86 20.82
C GLN A 312 1.43 -1.71 21.87
N ALA A 313 2.48 -2.52 21.73
CA ALA A 313 3.69 -2.36 22.53
C ALA A 313 4.38 -1.04 22.15
N ILE A 314 4.63 -0.15 23.13
CA ILE A 314 5.26 1.14 22.83
C ILE A 314 6.76 1.03 22.52
N ALA A 315 7.39 -0.09 22.79
CA ALA A 315 8.79 -0.37 22.48
C ALA A 315 8.99 -1.86 22.27
N GLU A 316 10.10 -2.23 21.63
CA GLU A 316 10.53 -3.63 21.58
C GLU A 316 10.84 -4.15 22.99
N GLY A 317 10.56 -5.43 23.24
CA GLY A 317 10.83 -6.01 24.54
C GLY A 317 10.36 -7.46 24.68
N ARG A 318 10.53 -7.99 25.89
CA ARG A 318 10.09 -9.33 26.23
C ARG A 318 8.90 -9.29 27.18
N VAL A 319 7.86 -10.04 26.86
CA VAL A 319 6.67 -10.19 27.72
C VAL A 319 7.07 -10.93 29.01
N VAL A 320 6.90 -10.27 30.15
CA VAL A 320 7.20 -10.82 31.48
C VAL A 320 5.97 -11.48 32.08
N SER A 321 4.80 -10.88 31.89
CA SER A 321 3.52 -11.48 32.27
C SER A 321 2.42 -11.11 31.29
N ALA A 322 1.45 -12.02 31.12
CA ALA A 322 0.29 -11.85 30.27
C ALA A 322 -0.88 -12.66 30.85
N GLY A 323 -1.84 -12.01 31.49
CA GLY A 323 -2.94 -12.69 32.17
C GLY A 323 -3.77 -11.75 33.05
N TYR A 324 -4.61 -12.34 33.90
CA TYR A 324 -5.44 -11.59 34.84
C TYR A 324 -4.65 -11.29 36.13
N THR A 325 -4.57 -10.01 36.53
CA THR A 325 -3.78 -9.54 37.67
C THR A 325 -4.64 -8.67 38.59
N GLY A 326 -5.44 -9.29 39.45
CA GLY A 326 -6.22 -8.62 40.47
C GLY A 326 -6.99 -7.38 39.99
N GLU A 327 -6.78 -6.24 40.66
CA GLU A 327 -7.43 -4.96 40.30
C GLU A 327 -7.10 -4.47 38.88
N ALA A 328 -5.95 -4.78 38.35
CA ALA A 328 -5.52 -4.36 37.01
C ALA A 328 -6.21 -5.14 35.87
N GLY A 329 -6.96 -6.20 36.22
CA GLY A 329 -7.65 -7.03 35.24
C GLY A 329 -6.71 -7.80 34.32
N LYS A 330 -7.09 -8.03 33.08
CA LYS A 330 -6.21 -8.63 32.07
C LYS A 330 -5.10 -7.62 31.73
N THR A 331 -3.87 -8.02 32.02
CA THR A 331 -2.69 -7.14 31.93
C THR A 331 -1.58 -7.81 31.11
N VAL A 332 -0.91 -7.01 30.32
CA VAL A 332 0.39 -7.38 29.68
C VAL A 332 1.47 -6.53 30.33
N HIS A 333 2.54 -7.17 30.78
CA HIS A 333 3.75 -6.54 31.31
C HIS A 333 4.93 -6.88 30.40
N ILE A 334 5.61 -5.86 29.91
CA ILE A 334 6.75 -5.99 28.99
C ILE A 334 7.98 -5.35 29.61
N ARG A 335 9.11 -6.08 29.57
CA ARG A 335 10.43 -5.55 29.92
C ARG A 335 11.14 -5.13 28.66
N HIS A 336 11.66 -3.90 28.68
CA HIS A 336 12.39 -3.27 27.60
C HIS A 336 13.87 -3.11 27.94
N PRO A 337 14.74 -2.82 26.96
CA PRO A 337 16.12 -2.43 27.22
C PRO A 337 16.26 -1.25 28.18
N LYS A 338 17.44 -1.09 28.76
CA LYS A 338 17.81 0.04 29.64
C LYS A 338 16.91 0.20 30.89
N GLY A 339 16.38 -0.92 31.42
CA GLY A 339 15.63 -0.93 32.68
C GLY A 339 14.24 -0.31 32.63
N TYR A 340 13.64 -0.22 31.45
CA TYR A 340 12.26 0.18 31.29
C TYR A 340 11.31 -1.01 31.34
N GLU A 341 10.12 -0.80 31.88
CA GLU A 341 9.03 -1.78 31.89
C GLU A 341 7.70 -1.08 31.65
N THR A 342 6.81 -1.70 30.90
CA THR A 342 5.47 -1.18 30.63
C THR A 342 4.38 -2.15 31.04
N TYR A 343 3.26 -1.59 31.46
CA TYR A 343 2.08 -2.33 31.86
C TYR A 343 0.87 -1.79 31.09
N TYR A 344 0.08 -2.71 30.55
CA TYR A 344 -1.12 -2.44 29.77
C TYR A 344 -2.26 -3.14 30.46
N CYS A 345 -3.10 -2.37 31.20
CA CYS A 345 -4.10 -2.92 32.09
C CYS A 345 -5.51 -2.82 31.53
N HIS A 346 -6.46 -3.50 32.18
CA HIS A 346 -7.90 -3.53 31.88
C HIS A 346 -8.25 -4.08 30.50
N LEU A 347 -7.39 -4.89 29.88
CA LEU A 347 -7.57 -5.41 28.53
C LEU A 347 -8.80 -6.33 28.44
N SER A 348 -9.52 -6.30 27.32
CA SER A 348 -10.57 -7.29 27.00
C SER A 348 -9.99 -8.58 26.47
N ARG A 349 -8.90 -8.50 25.67
CA ARG A 349 -8.21 -9.65 25.07
C ARG A 349 -6.71 -9.43 25.03
N ILE A 350 -5.95 -10.49 25.24
CA ILE A 350 -4.48 -10.53 25.13
C ILE A 350 -4.11 -11.39 23.92
N PHE A 351 -3.09 -10.98 23.14
CA PHE A 351 -2.61 -11.67 21.94
C PHE A 351 -1.20 -12.22 22.08
N VAL A 352 -0.51 -11.91 23.17
CA VAL A 352 0.88 -12.30 23.42
C VAL A 352 0.97 -13.25 24.59
N ARG A 353 2.09 -13.99 24.68
CA ARG A 353 2.37 -14.96 25.76
C ARG A 353 3.65 -14.60 26.49
N VAL A 354 3.77 -15.07 27.72
CA VAL A 354 4.99 -14.92 28.54
C VAL A 354 6.22 -15.47 27.79
N GLY A 355 7.31 -14.73 27.85
CA GLY A 355 8.56 -15.06 27.14
C GLY A 355 8.63 -14.61 25.70
N GLN A 356 7.52 -14.21 25.08
CA GLN A 356 7.50 -13.72 23.69
C GLN A 356 8.28 -12.42 23.57
N GLN A 357 9.08 -12.30 22.51
CA GLN A 357 9.64 -11.03 22.05
C GLN A 357 8.57 -10.31 21.25
N VAL A 358 8.39 -9.04 21.51
CA VAL A 358 7.47 -8.15 20.79
C VAL A 358 8.24 -6.99 20.17
N ALA A 359 7.87 -6.63 18.97
CA ALA A 359 8.40 -5.44 18.30
C ALA A 359 7.65 -4.18 18.77
N GLN A 360 8.28 -3.01 18.60
CA GLN A 360 7.60 -1.72 18.76
C GLN A 360 6.43 -1.62 17.75
N GLY A 361 5.25 -1.21 18.23
CA GLY A 361 4.03 -1.14 17.40
C GLY A 361 3.30 -2.48 17.22
N GLU A 362 3.83 -3.59 17.72
CA GLU A 362 3.15 -4.88 17.67
C GLU A 362 1.87 -4.87 18.51
N ARG A 363 0.78 -5.40 17.94
CA ARG A 363 -0.51 -5.50 18.63
C ARG A 363 -0.45 -6.57 19.71
N ILE A 364 -0.58 -6.16 20.98
CA ILE A 364 -0.47 -7.04 22.15
C ILE A 364 -1.80 -7.37 22.81
N GLY A 365 -2.86 -6.59 22.53
CA GLY A 365 -4.16 -6.81 23.12
C GLY A 365 -5.22 -5.85 22.60
N LEU A 366 -6.38 -5.85 23.25
CA LEU A 366 -7.49 -4.94 23.00
C LEU A 366 -7.89 -4.24 24.28
N VAL A 367 -8.25 -2.97 24.19
CA VAL A 367 -8.85 -2.20 25.30
C VAL A 367 -10.09 -2.90 25.84
N GLY A 368 -10.31 -2.81 27.13
CA GLY A 368 -11.47 -3.37 27.81
C GLY A 368 -11.83 -2.59 29.06
N SER A 369 -12.45 -3.29 30.02
CA SER A 369 -12.86 -2.79 31.33
C SER A 369 -12.80 -3.91 32.38
N THR A 370 -11.77 -4.79 32.27
CA THR A 370 -11.60 -5.92 33.20
C THR A 370 -10.91 -5.47 34.48
N GLY A 371 -11.19 -6.10 35.61
CA GLY A 371 -10.67 -5.71 36.93
C GLY A 371 -11.39 -4.50 37.53
N LEU A 372 -10.68 -3.65 38.25
CA LEU A 372 -11.24 -2.48 38.94
C LEU A 372 -11.27 -1.26 38.01
N ALA A 373 -12.19 -1.27 37.04
CA ALA A 373 -12.38 -0.20 36.05
C ALA A 373 -13.79 0.37 36.10
N THR A 374 -13.94 1.69 35.92
CA THR A 374 -15.25 2.37 35.89
C THR A 374 -15.92 2.35 34.53
N GLY A 375 -15.17 2.02 33.49
CA GLY A 375 -15.61 1.98 32.10
C GLY A 375 -14.47 1.60 31.16
N PRO A 376 -14.71 1.49 29.86
CA PRO A 376 -13.68 1.14 28.90
C PRO A 376 -12.55 2.16 28.83
N HIS A 377 -11.32 1.75 29.12
CA HIS A 377 -10.10 2.53 29.01
C HIS A 377 -8.87 1.64 29.04
N LEU A 378 -7.72 2.20 28.68
CA LEU A 378 -6.41 1.59 28.87
C LEU A 378 -5.69 2.33 29.99
N ASP A 379 -5.44 1.65 31.14
CA ASP A 379 -4.48 2.14 32.13
C ASP A 379 -3.07 1.71 31.69
N PHE A 380 -2.30 2.69 31.23
CA PHE A 380 -0.93 2.50 30.76
C PHE A 380 0.08 3.01 31.79
N ARG A 381 1.02 2.14 32.20
CA ARG A 381 2.03 2.50 33.19
C ARG A 381 3.44 2.24 32.64
N LEU A 382 4.35 3.15 32.97
CA LEU A 382 5.78 3.03 32.69
C LEU A 382 6.58 3.01 33.97
N ARG A 383 7.49 2.04 34.08
CA ARG A 383 8.45 1.93 35.17
C ARG A 383 9.87 2.06 34.61
N ARG A 384 10.71 2.84 35.25
CA ARG A 384 12.13 2.99 34.92
C ARG A 384 12.95 2.65 36.15
N HIS A 385 13.88 1.67 36.02
CA HIS A 385 14.72 1.19 37.14
C HIS A 385 13.91 0.93 38.42
N GLY A 386 12.78 0.22 38.29
CA GLY A 386 11.93 -0.13 39.42
C GLY A 386 10.95 0.94 39.90
N THR A 387 11.03 2.18 39.42
CA THR A 387 10.17 3.31 39.87
C THR A 387 9.18 3.69 38.76
N PHE A 388 7.88 3.82 39.10
CA PHE A 388 6.89 4.33 38.17
C PHE A 388 7.10 5.83 37.90
N VAL A 389 7.06 6.20 36.63
CA VAL A 389 7.30 7.58 36.15
C VAL A 389 6.13 8.06 35.30
N ASN A 390 5.95 9.38 35.28
CA ASN A 390 4.93 9.99 34.42
C ASN A 390 5.35 9.94 32.97
N PHE A 391 4.72 9.06 32.19
CA PHE A 391 5.01 8.87 30.78
C PHE A 391 4.77 10.14 29.93
N ALA A 392 3.75 10.94 30.26
CA ALA A 392 3.41 12.14 29.50
C ALA A 392 4.50 13.22 29.52
N THR A 393 5.34 13.25 30.58
CA THR A 393 6.39 14.25 30.75
C THR A 393 7.80 13.69 30.55
N LEU A 394 7.90 12.40 30.21
CA LEU A 394 9.19 11.75 30.06
C LEU A 394 9.82 12.10 28.72
N THR A 395 11.04 12.62 28.74
CA THR A 395 11.88 12.70 27.55
C THR A 395 12.31 11.29 27.17
N LEU A 396 11.76 10.77 26.08
CA LEU A 396 12.03 9.43 25.62
C LEU A 396 13.40 9.37 24.94
N PRO A 397 14.23 8.36 25.25
CA PRO A 397 15.53 8.22 24.61
C PRO A 397 15.34 7.89 23.12
N PRO A 398 16.29 8.30 22.26
CA PRO A 398 16.33 7.83 20.88
C PRO A 398 16.58 6.31 20.88
N ALA A 399 16.17 5.64 19.79
CA ALA A 399 16.58 4.26 19.56
C ALA A 399 18.09 4.17 19.34
N GLN A 400 18.62 2.97 19.16
CA GLN A 400 20.05 2.77 18.97
C GLN A 400 20.50 3.45 17.66
N PRO A 401 21.60 4.22 17.68
CA PRO A 401 22.22 4.68 16.45
C PRO A 401 22.79 3.49 15.66
N VAL A 402 23.22 3.73 14.43
CA VAL A 402 23.96 2.74 13.64
C VAL A 402 25.10 2.15 14.47
N ALA A 403 25.19 0.82 14.50
CA ALA A 403 26.24 0.14 15.25
C ALA A 403 27.62 0.45 14.63
N LYS A 404 28.65 0.48 15.47
CA LYS A 404 30.03 0.74 14.98
C LYS A 404 30.47 -0.26 13.91
N ALA A 405 30.02 -1.52 14.04
CA ALA A 405 30.33 -2.58 13.08
C ALA A 405 29.74 -2.29 11.68
N ASP A 406 28.55 -1.68 11.64
CA ASP A 406 27.82 -1.43 10.40
C ASP A 406 28.08 -0.02 9.82
N TRP A 407 28.97 0.76 10.48
CA TRP A 407 29.17 2.16 10.15
C TRP A 407 29.68 2.39 8.72
N ALA A 408 30.63 1.61 8.26
CA ALA A 408 31.20 1.73 6.93
C ALA A 408 30.15 1.44 5.84
N GLU A 409 29.33 0.41 6.05
CA GLU A 409 28.23 0.06 5.14
C GLU A 409 27.15 1.14 5.14
N PHE A 410 26.79 1.67 6.32
CA PHE A 410 25.87 2.79 6.43
C PHE A 410 26.32 4.01 5.62
N ILE A 411 27.59 4.40 5.73
CA ILE A 411 28.16 5.52 4.98
C ILE A 411 28.00 5.28 3.46
N ALA A 412 28.36 4.10 2.98
CA ALA A 412 28.22 3.75 1.57
C ALA A 412 26.75 3.85 1.09
N VAL A 413 25.80 3.31 1.88
CA VAL A 413 24.37 3.39 1.58
C VAL A 413 23.87 4.83 1.61
N ARG A 414 24.23 5.61 2.61
CA ARG A 414 23.90 7.05 2.72
C ARG A 414 24.34 7.83 1.49
N ASP A 415 25.61 7.66 1.12
CA ASP A 415 26.23 8.40 0.01
C ASP A 415 25.67 7.99 -1.37
N GLN A 416 25.09 6.78 -1.45
CA GLN A 416 24.35 6.32 -2.61
C GLN A 416 22.90 6.84 -2.63
N GLN A 417 22.23 6.93 -1.48
CA GLN A 417 20.79 7.21 -1.43
C GLN A 417 20.48 8.71 -1.38
N LEU A 418 21.25 9.53 -0.65
CA LEU A 418 20.97 10.97 -0.55
C LEU A 418 21.00 11.70 -1.90
N PRO A 419 21.93 11.40 -2.83
CA PRO A 419 21.93 12.02 -4.16
C PRO A 419 20.70 11.68 -5.03
N LEU A 420 19.91 10.64 -4.68
CA LEU A 420 18.68 10.30 -5.38
C LEU A 420 17.52 11.27 -5.06
N LEU A 421 17.68 12.12 -4.05
CA LEU A 421 16.71 13.18 -3.75
C LEU A 421 16.71 14.22 -4.88
N PRO A 422 15.54 14.62 -5.42
CA PRO A 422 15.47 15.60 -6.48
C PRO A 422 16.02 16.96 -6.01
N SER A 423 16.62 17.73 -6.92
CA SER A 423 17.15 19.06 -6.60
C SER A 423 16.00 20.04 -6.29
N LEU A 424 16.19 20.93 -5.31
CA LEU A 424 15.21 21.97 -4.96
C LEU A 424 14.99 22.99 -6.10
N GLY A 425 15.95 23.13 -7.01
CA GLY A 425 15.81 23.98 -8.21
C GLY A 425 14.67 23.55 -9.14
N THR A 426 14.22 22.29 -9.06
CA THR A 426 13.10 21.76 -9.84
C THR A 426 11.75 22.37 -9.41
N LEU A 427 11.60 22.85 -8.17
CA LEU A 427 10.37 23.54 -7.70
C LEU A 427 10.13 24.87 -8.44
N VAL A 428 11.20 25.57 -8.83
CA VAL A 428 11.10 26.86 -9.55
C VAL A 428 10.57 26.63 -10.97
N ALA A 429 10.90 25.50 -11.58
CA ALA A 429 10.45 25.12 -12.92
C ALA A 429 9.00 24.63 -12.97
N LEU A 430 8.45 24.14 -11.84
CA LEU A 430 7.06 23.62 -11.73
C LEU A 430 6.07 24.69 -11.23
N ALA A 431 6.55 25.85 -10.75
CA ALA A 431 5.68 26.95 -10.39
C ALA A 431 5.02 27.50 -11.65
N PRO A 432 3.67 27.66 -11.71
CA PRO A 432 3.03 28.33 -12.82
C PRO A 432 3.63 29.74 -12.95
N PRO A 433 3.84 30.26 -14.18
CA PRO A 433 4.36 31.61 -14.37
C PRO A 433 3.46 32.58 -13.61
N LYS A 434 4.06 33.43 -12.76
CA LYS A 434 3.30 34.49 -12.06
C LYS A 434 2.52 35.25 -13.10
N SER A 435 1.19 35.16 -13.05
CA SER A 435 0.29 35.97 -13.87
C SER A 435 0.54 37.44 -13.51
N GLY A 436 1.29 38.15 -14.35
CA GLY A 436 1.46 39.59 -14.15
C GLY A 436 2.72 40.24 -14.71
N GLU A 437 3.65 39.54 -15.35
CA GLU A 437 4.70 40.22 -16.11
C GLU A 437 4.39 40.14 -17.61
N PRO A 438 4.21 41.32 -18.30
CA PRO A 438 4.08 41.32 -19.75
C PRO A 438 5.41 40.88 -20.38
N ALA A 439 5.34 39.88 -21.26
CA ALA A 439 6.45 39.44 -22.06
C ALA A 439 7.00 40.62 -22.88
N THR A 440 8.10 41.19 -22.47
CA THR A 440 8.88 42.11 -23.31
C THR A 440 9.50 41.29 -24.45
N LEU A 441 8.86 41.35 -25.61
CA LEU A 441 9.41 40.91 -26.88
C LEU A 441 10.75 41.71 -27.09
N ARG A 442 11.89 41.07 -26.91
CA ARG A 442 13.14 41.54 -27.46
C ARG A 442 13.08 41.29 -28.97
N GLU A 443 12.74 42.37 -29.71
CA GLU A 443 12.98 42.42 -31.15
C GLU A 443 14.47 42.23 -31.41
N ALA A 444 14.80 41.21 -32.18
CA ALA A 444 16.10 41.03 -32.77
C ALA A 444 16.27 42.11 -33.86
N GLY A 445 16.96 43.20 -33.53
CA GLY A 445 17.28 44.31 -34.41
C GLY A 445 18.05 43.85 -35.63
N GLY A 446 17.54 44.31 -36.75
CA GLY A 446 17.90 44.03 -38.06
C GLY A 446 19.26 44.48 -38.52
N GLN A 447 19.56 43.93 -39.64
CA GLN A 447 20.71 44.19 -40.51
C GLN A 447 20.64 45.60 -41.11
N GLY A 448 21.78 46.30 -41.02
CA GLY A 448 21.97 47.55 -41.72
C GLY A 448 22.14 47.39 -43.23
N THR A 449 21.58 48.27 -43.96
CA THR A 449 21.85 48.49 -45.38
C THR A 449 22.71 49.76 -45.52
N PRO A 450 23.72 49.80 -46.43
CA PRO A 450 24.61 50.95 -46.59
C PRO A 450 23.93 52.08 -47.44
N SER A 451 24.07 53.30 -46.98
CA SER A 451 23.66 54.49 -47.73
C SER A 451 24.72 54.84 -48.82
N VAL A 452 24.24 55.02 -50.03
CA VAL A 452 24.98 55.67 -51.12
C VAL A 452 24.57 57.15 -51.13
N GLY A 453 25.61 58.02 -51.17
CA GLY A 453 25.40 59.40 -51.15
C GLY A 453 24.95 60.04 -52.48
N HIS A 454 24.38 61.19 -52.36
CA HIS A 454 24.60 62.40 -53.11
C HIS A 454 24.29 63.59 -52.21
#